data_eb0461db970a9a0d52e0bd8bbf74e6c0
#
_entry.id   eb0461db970a9a0d52e0bd8bbf74e6c0
#
_cell.length_a   1.000
_cell.length_b   1.000
_cell.length_c   1.000
_cell.angle_alpha   90.00
_cell.angle_beta   90.00
_cell.angle_gamma   90.00
#
_symmetry.space_group_name_H-M   'P 1'
#
loop_
_entity.id
_entity.type
_entity.pdbx_description
1 polymer ?
#
loop_
_entity_poly.entity_id
_entity_poly.type
_entity_poly.pdbx_seq_one_letter_code
_entity_poly.pdbx_strand_id
1 'polypeptide(L)'
;MRLDHIVLWTKDPQAAIDFYSRVVGLTPLRASEFETGEAPFPSVRVCEDSIIDLMPIEMAAGLGASAKAEGSAGNPVNHVCLALTKAEFDALERRLQAQGVNTGARMNRTYGARGWAPEAFYFADPDGNVIEARYYE
;
A
#
# COMPACT_ATOMS: atom_id res chain seq x y z
N MET A 1 -3.12 -2.28 -21.45
CA MET A 1 -2.87 -3.11 -20.24
C MET A 1 -2.60 -2.14 -19.10
N ARG A 2 -3.21 -2.33 -17.94
CA ARG A 2 -3.08 -1.47 -16.74
C ARG A 2 -2.93 -2.38 -15.53
N LEU A 3 -2.27 -1.88 -14.49
CA LEU A 3 -2.30 -2.55 -13.20
C LEU A 3 -3.62 -2.21 -12.52
N ASP A 4 -4.49 -3.20 -12.34
CA ASP A 4 -5.81 -3.06 -11.72
C ASP A 4 -5.71 -2.97 -10.19
N HIS A 5 -5.10 -3.97 -9.56
CA HIS A 5 -4.91 -3.98 -8.12
C HIS A 5 -3.65 -4.71 -7.68
N ILE A 6 -3.22 -4.42 -6.46
CA ILE A 6 -2.24 -5.18 -5.69
C ILE A 6 -2.92 -5.64 -4.42
N VAL A 7 -2.60 -6.85 -3.97
CA VAL A 7 -3.07 -7.40 -2.71
C VAL A 7 -1.95 -7.37 -1.69
N LEU A 8 -2.19 -6.74 -0.55
CA LEU A 8 -1.31 -6.75 0.61
C LEU A 8 -1.94 -7.60 1.70
N TRP A 9 -1.14 -8.49 2.27
CA TRP A 9 -1.56 -9.26 3.43
C TRP A 9 -1.52 -8.41 4.68
N THR A 10 -2.54 -8.51 5.50
CA THR A 10 -2.61 -7.82 6.78
C THR A 10 -3.11 -8.75 7.90
N LYS A 11 -2.56 -8.57 9.09
CA LYS A 11 -3.03 -9.25 10.30
C LYS A 11 -4.26 -8.57 10.89
N ASP A 12 -4.38 -7.25 10.68
CA ASP A 12 -5.48 -6.44 11.15
C ASP A 12 -5.96 -5.51 10.02
N PRO A 13 -6.98 -5.93 9.23
CA PRO A 13 -7.52 -5.13 8.14
C PRO A 13 -8.05 -3.75 8.57
N GLN A 14 -8.59 -3.64 9.81
CA GLN A 14 -9.08 -2.36 10.31
C GLN A 14 -7.92 -1.39 10.59
N ALA A 15 -6.85 -1.85 11.22
CA ALA A 15 -5.65 -1.05 11.45
C ALA A 15 -4.99 -0.67 10.11
N ALA A 16 -4.97 -1.56 9.13
CA ALA A 16 -4.43 -1.30 7.80
C ALA A 16 -5.24 -0.22 7.07
N ILE A 17 -6.59 -0.33 7.04
CA ILE A 17 -7.43 0.69 6.35
C ILE A 17 -7.32 2.05 7.04
N ASP A 18 -7.24 2.09 8.36
CA ASP A 18 -7.03 3.33 9.11
C ASP A 18 -5.67 3.98 8.76
N PHE A 19 -4.61 3.17 8.65
CA PHE A 19 -3.30 3.66 8.25
C PHE A 19 -3.31 4.23 6.82
N TYR A 20 -3.78 3.45 5.86
CA TYR A 20 -3.79 3.89 4.46
C TYR A 20 -4.73 5.08 4.21
N SER A 21 -5.83 5.20 4.94
CA SER A 21 -6.74 6.34 4.78
C SER A 21 -6.28 7.59 5.52
N ARG A 22 -5.87 7.48 6.78
CA ARG A 22 -5.56 8.66 7.62
C ARG A 22 -4.11 9.12 7.48
N VAL A 23 -3.17 8.19 7.32
CA VAL A 23 -1.75 8.53 7.25
C VAL A 23 -1.30 8.68 5.80
N VAL A 24 -1.53 7.68 4.95
CA VAL A 24 -1.17 7.75 3.53
C VAL A 24 -2.09 8.70 2.77
N GLY A 25 -3.38 8.74 3.10
CA GLY A 25 -4.35 9.65 2.50
C GLY A 25 -5.12 9.05 1.33
N LEU A 26 -5.22 7.71 1.27
CA LEU A 26 -5.98 7.02 0.24
C LEU A 26 -7.47 6.92 0.64
N THR A 27 -8.35 6.90 -0.36
CA THR A 27 -9.79 6.79 -0.11
C THR A 27 -10.16 5.34 0.21
N PRO A 28 -10.79 5.06 1.38
CA PRO A 28 -11.23 3.71 1.72
C PRO A 28 -12.36 3.25 0.83
N LEU A 29 -12.38 1.94 0.53
CA LEU A 29 -13.41 1.25 -0.22
C LEU A 29 -13.85 0.01 0.56
N ARG A 30 -15.16 -0.25 0.60
CA ARG A 30 -15.78 -1.40 1.24
C ARG A 30 -15.43 -1.57 2.73
N ALA A 31 -15.06 -0.47 3.41
CA ALA A 31 -14.73 -0.53 4.84
C ALA A 31 -15.97 -0.90 5.68
N SER A 32 -17.10 -0.25 5.41
CA SER A 32 -18.39 -0.55 6.07
C SER A 32 -18.89 -1.96 5.76
N GLU A 33 -18.77 -2.41 4.52
CA GLU A 33 -19.16 -3.75 4.10
C GLU A 33 -18.28 -4.83 4.75
N PHE A 34 -17.00 -4.52 4.97
CA PHE A 34 -16.12 -5.40 5.73
C PHE A 34 -16.52 -5.47 7.21
N GLU A 35 -16.81 -4.33 7.84
CA GLU A 35 -17.27 -4.27 9.23
C GLU A 35 -18.58 -5.05 9.46
N THR A 36 -19.51 -5.04 8.47
CA THR A 36 -20.78 -5.77 8.54
C THR A 36 -20.66 -7.22 8.07
N GLY A 37 -19.50 -7.65 7.57
CA GLY A 37 -19.27 -8.99 7.02
C GLY A 37 -19.82 -9.23 5.62
N GLU A 38 -20.26 -8.17 4.93
CA GLU A 38 -20.72 -8.23 3.53
C GLU A 38 -19.56 -8.34 2.54
N ALA A 39 -18.38 -7.80 2.90
CA ALA A 39 -17.15 -7.95 2.13
C ALA A 39 -16.11 -8.76 2.91
N PRO A 40 -15.33 -9.65 2.25
CA PRO A 40 -14.32 -10.46 2.92
C PRO A 40 -13.05 -9.67 3.28
N PHE A 41 -12.83 -8.51 2.68
CA PHE A 41 -11.72 -7.60 2.95
C PHE A 41 -12.03 -6.17 2.49
N PRO A 42 -11.46 -5.15 3.12
CA PRO A 42 -11.54 -3.78 2.64
C PRO A 42 -10.44 -3.48 1.62
N SER A 43 -10.57 -2.33 0.92
CA SER A 43 -9.58 -1.86 -0.06
C SER A 43 -9.36 -0.35 0.10
N VAL A 44 -8.33 0.18 -0.56
CA VAL A 44 -8.10 1.62 -0.67
C VAL A 44 -7.84 2.02 -2.13
N ARG A 45 -8.35 3.18 -2.53
CA ARG A 45 -8.23 3.73 -3.88
C ARG A 45 -6.89 4.45 -4.05
N VAL A 46 -6.06 4.01 -5.00
CA VAL A 46 -4.79 4.68 -5.35
C VAL A 46 -5.04 5.73 -6.44
N CYS A 47 -5.74 5.35 -7.51
CA CYS A 47 -6.16 6.24 -8.58
C CYS A 47 -7.43 5.70 -9.23
N GLU A 48 -7.94 6.36 -10.28
CA GLU A 48 -9.17 5.95 -10.95
C GLU A 48 -9.17 4.45 -11.34
N ASP A 49 -8.04 3.95 -11.81
CA ASP A 49 -7.88 2.61 -12.38
C ASP A 49 -7.17 1.60 -11.46
N SER A 50 -6.78 1.98 -10.23
CA SER A 50 -5.97 1.11 -9.36
C SER A 50 -6.38 1.17 -7.89
N ILE A 51 -6.42 0.01 -7.25
CA ILE A 51 -6.67 -0.13 -5.81
C ILE A 51 -5.61 -1.00 -5.15
N ILE A 52 -5.56 -0.94 -3.82
CA ILE A 52 -4.85 -1.90 -2.96
C ILE A 52 -5.91 -2.63 -2.14
N ASP A 53 -5.95 -3.95 -2.26
CA ASP A 53 -6.77 -4.80 -1.41
C ASP A 53 -6.00 -5.13 -0.12
N LEU A 54 -6.65 -5.00 1.02
CA LEU A 54 -6.08 -5.27 2.35
C LEU A 54 -6.64 -6.60 2.84
N MET A 55 -5.99 -7.68 2.46
CA MET A 55 -6.53 -9.03 2.65
C MET A 55 -6.08 -9.65 3.97
N PRO A 56 -7.03 -10.17 4.79
CA PRO A 56 -6.70 -10.88 6.02
C PRO A 56 -5.74 -12.05 5.75
N ILE A 57 -4.65 -12.14 6.52
CA ILE A 57 -3.62 -13.17 6.33
C ILE A 57 -4.18 -14.60 6.47
N GLU A 58 -5.27 -14.75 7.20
CA GLU A 58 -5.97 -16.03 7.39
C GLU A 58 -6.51 -16.61 6.06
N MET A 59 -6.74 -15.75 5.06
CA MET A 59 -7.19 -16.16 3.73
C MET A 59 -6.05 -16.70 2.84
N ALA A 60 -4.81 -16.57 3.27
CA ALA A 60 -3.63 -16.90 2.46
C ALA A 60 -3.58 -18.37 2.00
N ALA A 61 -3.90 -19.30 2.90
CA ALA A 61 -3.88 -20.72 2.60
C ALA A 61 -4.90 -21.10 1.50
N GLY A 62 -6.11 -20.52 1.56
CA GLY A 62 -7.16 -20.77 0.56
C GLY A 62 -6.80 -20.24 -0.82
N LEU A 63 -6.20 -19.07 -0.90
CA LEU A 63 -5.75 -18.48 -2.15
C LEU A 63 -4.59 -19.26 -2.77
N GLY A 64 -3.62 -19.65 -1.94
CA GLY A 64 -2.49 -20.49 -2.38
C GLY A 64 -2.95 -21.81 -3.00
N ALA A 65 -3.91 -22.47 -2.37
CA ALA A 65 -4.49 -23.71 -2.89
C ALA A 65 -5.21 -23.51 -4.23
N SER A 66 -6.01 -22.44 -4.36
CA SER A 66 -6.73 -22.09 -5.59
C SER A 66 -5.78 -21.77 -6.76
N ALA A 67 -4.69 -21.07 -6.49
CA ALA A 67 -3.68 -20.71 -7.47
C ALA A 67 -2.65 -21.81 -7.75
N LYS A 68 -2.68 -22.93 -7.02
CA LYS A 68 -1.64 -23.98 -7.01
C LYS A 68 -0.23 -23.42 -6.75
N ALA A 69 -0.16 -22.43 -5.86
CA ALA A 69 1.04 -21.64 -5.58
C ALA A 69 1.32 -21.66 -4.07
N GLU A 70 1.69 -22.82 -3.55
CA GLU A 70 2.05 -22.99 -2.14
C GLU A 70 3.16 -22.02 -1.74
N GLY A 71 2.98 -21.33 -0.60
CA GLY A 71 3.95 -20.40 -0.05
C GLY A 71 4.03 -19.03 -0.73
N SER A 72 3.14 -18.71 -1.68
CA SER A 72 3.10 -17.40 -2.33
C SER A 72 2.52 -16.29 -1.46
N ALA A 73 1.80 -16.64 -0.40
CA ALA A 73 1.23 -15.67 0.52
C ALA A 73 2.31 -15.04 1.40
N GLY A 74 2.47 -13.72 1.28
CA GLY A 74 3.38 -12.92 2.11
C GLY A 74 4.79 -12.72 1.55
N ASN A 75 5.10 -13.29 0.37
CA ASN A 75 6.35 -13.07 -0.33
C ASN A 75 6.20 -13.52 -1.79
N PRO A 76 6.66 -12.84 -2.79
CA PRO A 76 7.92 -12.11 -2.92
C PRO A 76 7.77 -10.65 -3.39
N VAL A 77 6.72 -9.92 -3.07
CA VAL A 77 6.64 -8.50 -3.43
C VAL A 77 7.62 -7.74 -2.53
N ASN A 78 8.63 -7.09 -3.14
CA ASN A 78 9.63 -6.33 -2.42
C ASN A 78 9.03 -5.04 -1.86
N HIS A 79 8.37 -4.26 -2.70
CA HIS A 79 7.66 -3.03 -2.29
C HIS A 79 6.61 -2.63 -3.33
N VAL A 80 5.69 -1.77 -2.90
CA VAL A 80 4.74 -1.05 -3.75
C VAL A 80 5.18 0.40 -3.86
N CYS A 81 5.21 0.97 -5.06
CA CYS A 81 5.59 2.36 -5.27
C CYS A 81 4.39 3.23 -5.61
N LEU A 82 4.21 4.32 -4.85
CA LEU A 82 3.21 5.37 -5.07
C LEU A 82 3.88 6.59 -5.72
N ALA A 83 3.41 6.97 -6.89
CA ALA A 83 3.82 8.21 -7.54
C ALA A 83 2.87 9.35 -7.14
N LEU A 84 3.42 10.42 -6.61
CA LEU A 84 2.74 11.55 -6.01
C LEU A 84 3.10 12.84 -6.75
N THR A 85 2.36 13.90 -6.52
CA THR A 85 2.86 15.26 -6.76
C THR A 85 3.89 15.63 -5.69
N LYS A 86 4.75 16.61 -5.95
CA LYS A 86 5.73 17.08 -4.95
C LYS A 86 5.06 17.52 -3.64
N ALA A 87 3.93 18.20 -3.73
CA ALA A 87 3.19 18.66 -2.57
C ALA A 87 2.63 17.50 -1.72
N GLU A 88 2.09 16.47 -2.37
CA GLU A 88 1.60 15.26 -1.70
C GLU A 88 2.74 14.46 -1.08
N PHE A 89 3.87 14.36 -1.76
CA PHE A 89 5.08 13.71 -1.27
C PHE A 89 5.57 14.32 0.06
N ASP A 90 5.72 15.66 0.09
CA ASP A 90 6.14 16.36 1.30
C ASP A 90 5.07 16.29 2.42
N ALA A 91 3.79 16.32 2.05
CA ALA A 91 2.70 16.19 3.00
C ALA A 91 2.63 14.77 3.60
N LEU A 92 2.84 13.74 2.80
CA LEU A 92 2.90 12.35 3.26
C LEU A 92 4.05 12.15 4.25
N GLU A 93 5.25 12.62 3.92
CA GLU A 93 6.41 12.49 4.82
C GLU A 93 6.14 13.14 6.18
N ARG A 94 5.57 14.35 6.20
CA ARG A 94 5.19 15.02 7.46
C ARG A 94 4.16 14.22 8.27
N ARG A 95 3.14 13.64 7.62
CA ARG A 95 2.14 12.81 8.33
C ARG A 95 2.76 11.55 8.92
N LEU A 96 3.62 10.86 8.17
CA LEU A 96 4.34 9.68 8.64
C LEU A 96 5.19 10.00 9.87
N GLN A 97 5.99 11.07 9.80
CA GLN A 97 6.83 11.53 10.90
C GLN A 97 6.00 11.92 12.13
N ALA A 98 4.86 12.61 11.95
CA ALA A 98 3.95 12.97 13.03
C ALA A 98 3.33 11.74 13.72
N GLN A 99 3.22 10.61 13.02
CA GLN A 99 2.76 9.33 13.55
C GLN A 99 3.90 8.43 14.05
N GLY A 100 5.14 8.92 14.06
CA GLY A 100 6.32 8.16 14.51
C GLY A 100 6.74 7.05 13.52
N VAL A 101 6.25 7.09 12.28
CA VAL A 101 6.66 6.14 11.25
C VAL A 101 8.03 6.56 10.69
N ASN A 102 8.97 5.62 10.67
CA ASN A 102 10.30 5.86 10.11
C ASN A 102 10.22 5.91 8.57
N THR A 103 10.65 7.02 7.98
CA THR A 103 10.70 7.20 6.52
C THR A 103 12.09 6.92 5.94
N GLY A 104 13.07 6.58 6.77
CA GLY A 104 14.45 6.46 6.32
C GLY A 104 15.01 7.75 5.72
N ALA A 105 16.14 7.65 5.05
CA ALA A 105 16.73 8.76 4.32
C ALA A 105 16.08 8.91 2.94
N ARG A 106 15.91 10.14 2.46
CA ARG A 106 15.51 10.39 1.07
C ARG A 106 16.63 9.92 0.14
N MET A 107 16.24 9.19 -0.89
CA MET A 107 17.12 8.76 -1.97
C MET A 107 16.95 9.70 -3.16
N ASN A 108 18.05 10.07 -3.78
CA ASN A 108 18.05 10.92 -4.96
C ASN A 108 18.14 10.08 -6.23
N ARG A 109 17.45 10.52 -7.29
CA ARG A 109 17.56 9.98 -8.64
C ARG A 109 17.29 8.48 -8.73
N THR A 110 16.08 8.05 -8.31
CA THR A 110 15.61 6.67 -8.43
C THR A 110 14.85 6.45 -9.74
N TYR A 111 15.08 5.30 -10.40
CA TYR A 111 14.41 4.95 -11.64
C TYR A 111 13.03 4.33 -11.38
N GLY A 112 12.04 4.67 -12.21
CA GLY A 112 10.68 4.13 -12.13
C GLY A 112 9.92 4.25 -13.45
N ALA A 113 8.60 4.06 -13.41
CA ALA A 113 7.76 3.96 -14.60
C ALA A 113 7.80 5.18 -15.54
N ARG A 114 8.08 6.38 -15.01
CA ARG A 114 8.18 7.64 -15.77
C ARG A 114 9.62 8.14 -15.92
N GLY A 115 10.62 7.27 -15.75
CA GLY A 115 12.05 7.60 -15.79
C GLY A 115 12.63 7.93 -14.41
N TRP A 116 13.51 8.91 -14.33
CA TRP A 116 14.21 9.29 -13.10
C TRP A 116 13.36 10.22 -12.24
N ALA A 117 13.02 9.77 -11.03
CA ALA A 117 12.41 10.61 -10.01
C ALA A 117 13.48 11.42 -9.29
N PRO A 118 13.24 12.72 -8.97
CA PRO A 118 14.19 13.53 -8.21
C PRO A 118 14.52 12.94 -6.84
N GLU A 119 13.48 12.54 -6.10
CA GLU A 119 13.60 11.96 -4.77
C GLU A 119 12.58 10.83 -4.56
N ALA A 120 12.93 9.92 -3.65
CA ALA A 120 12.06 8.89 -3.13
C ALA A 120 12.39 8.61 -1.66
N PHE A 121 11.42 8.11 -0.89
CA PHE A 121 11.66 7.52 0.43
C PHE A 121 10.82 6.27 0.61
N TYR A 122 11.18 5.43 1.58
CA TYR A 122 10.47 4.21 1.95
C TYR A 122 9.90 4.30 3.35
N PHE A 123 8.78 3.64 3.55
CA PHE A 123 8.17 3.44 4.86
C PHE A 123 7.49 2.08 4.90
N ALA A 124 7.19 1.59 6.11
CA ALA A 124 6.43 0.36 6.29
C ALA A 124 5.01 0.67 6.78
N ASP A 125 4.05 -0.13 6.34
CA ASP A 125 2.72 -0.16 6.93
C ASP A 125 2.74 -0.94 8.27
N PRO A 126 1.62 -1.00 9.03
CA PRO A 126 1.58 -1.72 10.31
C PRO A 126 1.91 -3.21 10.24
N ASP A 127 1.77 -3.84 9.08
CA ASP A 127 2.08 -5.26 8.86
C ASP A 127 3.48 -5.50 8.31
N GLY A 128 4.26 -4.44 8.07
CA GLY A 128 5.62 -4.50 7.54
C GLY A 128 5.69 -4.55 6.02
N ASN A 129 4.58 -4.31 5.30
CA ASN A 129 4.65 -4.14 3.85
C ASN A 129 5.41 -2.85 3.54
N VAL A 130 6.38 -2.94 2.63
CA VAL A 130 7.23 -1.80 2.26
C VAL A 130 6.57 -0.99 1.15
N ILE A 131 6.43 0.31 1.38
CA ILE A 131 5.88 1.27 0.44
C ILE A 131 6.97 2.27 0.07
N GLU A 132 7.14 2.50 -1.22
CA GLU A 132 7.96 3.59 -1.74
C GLU A 132 7.05 4.77 -2.11
N ALA A 133 7.44 5.97 -1.71
CA ALA A 133 6.85 7.21 -2.19
C ALA A 133 7.86 7.94 -3.08
N ARG A 134 7.40 8.47 -4.23
CA ARG A 134 8.22 9.28 -5.14
C ARG A 134 7.41 10.34 -5.85
N TYR A 135 8.09 11.31 -6.44
CA TYR A 135 7.49 12.26 -7.37
C TYR A 135 8.39 12.45 -8.58
N TYR A 136 7.84 12.98 -9.68
CA TYR A 136 8.60 13.17 -10.93
C TYR A 136 8.78 14.65 -11.31
N GLU A 137 8.03 15.55 -10.69
CA GLU A 137 8.11 17.02 -10.94
C GLU A 137 7.72 17.79 -9.70
#